data_0bd3eaf81c664c36085f81323ef24169
#
_entry.id   0bd3eaf81c664c36085f81323ef24169
#
_cell.length_a   1.000
_cell.length_b   1.000
_cell.length_c   1.000
_cell.angle_alpha   90.00
_cell.angle_beta   90.00
_cell.angle_gamma   90.00
#
_symmetry.space_group_name_H-M   'P 1'
#
loop_
_entity.id
_entity.type
_entity.pdbx_description
1 polymer ?
#
loop_
_entity_poly.entity_id
_entity_poly.type
_entity_poly.pdbx_seq_one_letter_code
_entity_poly.pdbx_strand_id
1 'polypeptide(L)'
;MRIAVIATYTHPTRLRIKEPSIMQSSVPELIAGLCPEHAEVEVFNEKEVDIPLDRHWDLVFFSYLHSYYEHTKVLSTLFRQRGMTTVAGGRHATHFPDDVALYFDAVITGEPESNVPALIADFDKGQLQKRYERPSLGPTAIQPYRYELIDFTNNKVRLPGIEASRGCPFRCNFCVLTGHERYRYRPVAQVIDEIQTRMRWNPNYLGLMKDAFIFLDNNLGGSPKYLRELCEALIPLKKTWGCALTFNVLKDASLVNLMAKAGCRYVYTGLESLNPESIKAMNKGQNTLSEVDAVIRRTFSAGILLSFGLIVGSDGDTNEYLEKIPEYLADLQYFSVTFLGIVSPYPETPFFRELQAEDRLLPGTVSRDYDGYTLCHRPKNLHPSEVVDHFHRLCAQLGSLPNIARHYWSKLTLSNLPRYKQTILFAGPEILSIRNPLKNPARRYIAGMDALEDWDTKQMAALGLQPQRIT
;
A
#
# COMPACT_ATOMS: atom_id res chain seq x y z
N MET A 1 7.58 -12.04 -28.91
CA MET A 1 6.40 -11.55 -28.17
C MET A 1 6.80 -10.32 -27.38
N ARG A 2 6.00 -9.24 -27.50
CA ARG A 2 6.20 -7.99 -26.75
C ARG A 2 5.15 -7.89 -25.65
N ILE A 3 5.59 -7.69 -24.42
CA ILE A 3 4.73 -7.68 -23.24
C ILE A 3 4.88 -6.35 -22.50
N ALA A 4 3.77 -5.71 -22.17
CA ALA A 4 3.76 -4.60 -21.21
C ALA A 4 3.23 -5.08 -19.86
N VAL A 5 3.85 -4.63 -18.78
CA VAL A 5 3.35 -4.81 -17.41
C VAL A 5 3.13 -3.44 -16.78
N ILE A 6 1.88 -3.15 -16.49
CA ILE A 6 1.44 -1.81 -16.08
C ILE A 6 0.90 -1.85 -14.63
N ALA A 7 1.54 -1.10 -13.74
CA ALA A 7 0.94 -0.72 -12.47
C ALA A 7 0.16 0.58 -12.66
N THR A 8 -1.16 0.47 -12.66
CA THR A 8 -2.02 1.65 -12.84
C THR A 8 -2.12 2.46 -11.55
N TYR A 9 -2.38 3.74 -11.70
CA TYR A 9 -2.50 4.67 -10.60
C TYR A 9 -3.53 5.77 -10.88
N THR A 10 -4.40 6.01 -9.91
CA THR A 10 -5.29 7.17 -9.89
C THR A 10 -4.95 8.01 -8.65
N HIS A 11 -4.57 9.27 -8.87
CA HIS A 11 -4.33 10.18 -7.75
C HIS A 11 -5.65 10.41 -6.98
N PRO A 12 -5.64 10.49 -5.63
CA PRO A 12 -6.86 10.71 -4.84
C PRO A 12 -7.66 11.95 -5.25
N THR A 13 -7.01 13.00 -5.77
CA THR A 13 -7.68 14.18 -6.31
C THR A 13 -8.22 13.99 -7.73
N ARG A 14 -8.02 12.81 -8.34
CA ARG A 14 -8.38 12.46 -9.73
C ARG A 14 -7.71 13.33 -10.80
N LEU A 15 -6.73 14.13 -10.42
CA LEU A 15 -5.85 14.82 -11.34
C LEU A 15 -4.76 13.88 -11.83
N ARG A 16 -4.31 14.04 -13.06
CA ARG A 16 -3.18 13.28 -13.62
C ARG A 16 -1.85 13.81 -13.06
N ILE A 17 -1.63 13.59 -11.79
CA ILE A 17 -0.42 14.02 -11.09
C ILE A 17 0.48 12.80 -10.87
N LYS A 18 1.75 12.91 -11.26
CA LYS A 18 2.76 11.91 -10.94
C LYS A 18 3.20 12.07 -9.49
N GLU A 19 3.32 10.95 -8.82
CA GLU A 19 3.64 10.90 -7.40
C GLU A 19 4.72 9.83 -7.13
N PRO A 20 5.99 10.09 -7.49
CA PRO A 20 7.07 9.18 -7.20
C PRO A 20 7.14 8.88 -5.71
N SER A 21 7.28 7.63 -5.35
CA SER A 21 7.31 7.17 -3.96
C SER A 21 8.62 6.43 -3.66
N ILE A 22 9.12 6.58 -2.44
CA ILE A 22 10.23 5.76 -1.95
C ILE A 22 9.86 4.28 -1.95
N MET A 23 8.62 3.98 -1.56
CA MET A 23 8.06 2.64 -1.55
C MET A 23 7.14 2.45 -2.75
N GLN A 24 7.45 1.49 -3.59
CA GLN A 24 6.61 1.14 -4.72
C GLN A 24 6.31 -0.35 -4.73
N SER A 25 5.16 -0.69 -5.29
CA SER A 25 4.82 -2.08 -5.53
C SER A 25 5.89 -2.74 -6.40
N SER A 26 6.29 -3.95 -6.03
CA SER A 26 7.18 -4.79 -6.86
C SER A 26 6.40 -5.79 -7.72
N VAL A 27 5.08 -5.71 -7.73
CA VAL A 27 4.24 -6.66 -8.49
C VAL A 27 4.51 -6.60 -10.00
N PRO A 28 4.70 -5.42 -10.62
CA PRO A 28 5.05 -5.38 -12.04
C PRO A 28 6.36 -6.08 -12.36
N GLU A 29 7.39 -5.86 -11.56
CA GLU A 29 8.70 -6.49 -11.73
C GLU A 29 8.66 -8.00 -11.45
N LEU A 30 7.82 -8.43 -10.51
CA LEU A 30 7.55 -9.85 -10.27
C LEU A 30 6.90 -10.49 -11.52
N ILE A 31 5.85 -9.88 -12.06
CA ILE A 31 5.20 -10.38 -13.29
C ILE A 31 6.21 -10.42 -14.43
N ALA A 32 7.03 -9.39 -14.60
CA ALA A 32 8.09 -9.37 -15.59
C ALA A 32 9.09 -10.51 -15.41
N GLY A 33 9.44 -10.86 -14.16
CA GLY A 33 10.30 -12.00 -13.83
C GLY A 33 9.69 -13.37 -14.17
N LEU A 34 8.36 -13.45 -14.27
CA LEU A 34 7.63 -14.66 -14.66
C LEU A 34 7.46 -14.80 -16.17
N CYS A 35 7.81 -13.78 -16.95
CA CYS A 35 7.79 -13.83 -18.41
C CYS A 35 8.98 -14.63 -18.95
N PRO A 36 8.84 -15.33 -20.08
CA PRO A 36 9.94 -16.08 -20.67
C PRO A 36 11.09 -15.16 -21.12
N GLU A 37 12.33 -15.66 -21.06
CA GLU A 37 13.54 -14.87 -21.36
C GLU A 37 13.55 -14.26 -22.78
N HIS A 38 12.92 -14.93 -23.74
CA HIS A 38 12.84 -14.46 -25.13
C HIS A 38 11.77 -13.37 -25.34
N ALA A 39 10.94 -13.08 -24.36
CA ALA A 39 9.97 -11.99 -24.47
C ALA A 39 10.62 -10.62 -24.21
N GLU A 40 10.30 -9.67 -25.06
CA GLU A 40 10.60 -8.27 -24.86
C GLU A 40 9.58 -7.69 -23.84
N VAL A 41 10.03 -7.40 -22.63
CA VAL A 41 9.15 -6.94 -21.53
C VAL A 41 9.44 -5.50 -21.16
N GLU A 42 8.42 -4.66 -21.13
CA GLU A 42 8.46 -3.29 -20.65
C GLU A 42 7.61 -3.16 -19.38
N VAL A 43 8.13 -2.47 -18.37
CA VAL A 43 7.43 -2.23 -17.10
C VAL A 43 7.10 -0.76 -16.95
N PHE A 44 5.83 -0.45 -16.68
CA PHE A 44 5.36 0.92 -16.48
C PHE A 44 4.72 1.06 -15.10
N ASN A 45 5.18 2.06 -14.36
CA ASN A 45 4.53 2.50 -13.14
C ASN A 45 3.90 3.87 -13.38
N GLU A 46 2.58 3.92 -13.42
CA GLU A 46 1.86 5.15 -13.77
C GLU A 46 1.99 6.26 -12.70
N LYS A 47 2.45 5.94 -11.49
CA LYS A 47 2.86 6.96 -10.52
C LYS A 47 4.04 7.80 -11.00
N GLU A 48 4.86 7.29 -11.91
CA GLU A 48 6.11 7.89 -12.33
C GLU A 48 6.08 8.35 -13.78
N VAL A 49 5.46 7.55 -14.65
CA VAL A 49 5.46 7.78 -16.09
C VAL A 49 4.05 7.72 -16.67
N ASP A 50 3.84 8.37 -17.81
CA ASP A 50 2.61 8.19 -18.58
C ASP A 50 2.65 6.87 -19.34
N ILE A 51 1.49 6.23 -19.44
CA ILE A 51 1.35 5.02 -20.23
C ILE A 51 1.30 5.40 -21.71
N PRO A 52 2.22 4.89 -22.56
CA PRO A 52 2.27 5.23 -23.98
C PRO A 52 1.17 4.49 -24.74
N LEU A 53 0.03 5.15 -24.91
CA LEU A 53 -1.14 4.56 -25.56
C LEU A 53 -0.96 4.32 -27.06
N ASP A 54 0.03 4.91 -27.69
CA ASP A 54 0.36 4.79 -29.12
C ASP A 54 1.27 3.59 -29.45
N ARG A 55 1.87 2.95 -28.45
CA ARG A 55 2.68 1.74 -28.63
C ARG A 55 1.81 0.51 -28.78
N HIS A 56 2.37 -0.53 -29.36
CA HIS A 56 1.73 -1.82 -29.54
C HIS A 56 2.50 -2.93 -28.80
N TRP A 57 1.76 -3.75 -28.05
CA TRP A 57 2.22 -4.98 -27.40
C TRP A 57 1.30 -6.14 -27.77
N ASP A 58 1.82 -7.34 -27.76
CA ASP A 58 1.02 -8.55 -27.96
C ASP A 58 0.15 -8.83 -26.74
N LEU A 59 0.70 -8.57 -25.55
CA LEU A 59 0.09 -8.86 -24.26
C LEU A 59 0.33 -7.72 -23.26
N VAL A 60 -0.73 -7.27 -22.57
CA VAL A 60 -0.67 -6.17 -21.59
C VAL A 60 -1.22 -6.67 -20.25
N PHE A 61 -0.35 -6.77 -19.25
CA PHE A 61 -0.73 -7.10 -17.88
C PHE A 61 -1.01 -5.84 -17.09
N PHE A 62 -2.13 -5.85 -16.36
CA PHE A 62 -2.48 -4.78 -15.43
C PHE A 62 -2.45 -5.29 -13.98
N SER A 63 -1.70 -4.58 -13.12
CA SER A 63 -1.72 -4.75 -11.67
C SER A 63 -2.27 -3.49 -11.03
N TYR A 64 -3.34 -3.61 -10.24
CA TYR A 64 -4.04 -2.45 -9.71
C TYR A 64 -4.72 -2.71 -8.37
N LEU A 65 -4.96 -1.62 -7.63
CA LEU A 65 -5.77 -1.60 -6.42
C LEU A 65 -7.27 -1.46 -6.78
N HIS A 66 -8.13 -1.82 -5.85
CA HIS A 66 -9.58 -1.72 -6.02
C HIS A 66 -10.02 -0.32 -6.49
N SER A 67 -9.48 0.72 -5.85
CA SER A 67 -9.79 2.12 -6.18
C SER A 67 -9.31 2.58 -7.57
N TYR A 68 -8.45 1.81 -8.26
CA TYR A 68 -7.94 2.14 -9.59
C TYR A 68 -8.66 1.37 -10.72
N TYR A 69 -9.66 0.58 -10.36
CA TYR A 69 -10.35 -0.29 -11.32
C TYR A 69 -10.97 0.47 -12.49
N GLU A 70 -11.67 1.58 -12.22
CA GLU A 70 -12.34 2.35 -13.27
C GLU A 70 -11.33 2.88 -14.30
N HIS A 71 -10.21 3.40 -13.84
CA HIS A 71 -9.10 3.83 -14.69
C HIS A 71 -8.52 2.67 -15.50
N THR A 72 -8.25 1.55 -14.83
CA THR A 72 -7.68 0.36 -15.49
C THR A 72 -8.62 -0.22 -16.55
N LYS A 73 -9.93 -0.18 -16.29
CA LYS A 73 -10.97 -0.57 -17.26
C LYS A 73 -10.95 0.29 -18.51
N VAL A 74 -10.80 1.61 -18.35
CA VAL A 74 -10.63 2.54 -19.48
C VAL A 74 -9.39 2.18 -20.30
N LEU A 75 -8.23 2.01 -19.65
CA LEU A 75 -6.98 1.65 -20.34
C LEU A 75 -7.10 0.31 -21.07
N SER A 76 -7.66 -0.72 -20.43
CA SER A 76 -7.88 -2.02 -21.06
C SER A 76 -8.74 -1.89 -22.31
N THR A 77 -9.84 -1.14 -22.23
CA THR A 77 -10.74 -0.92 -23.37
C THR A 77 -10.02 -0.23 -24.53
N LEU A 78 -9.21 0.81 -24.24
CA LEU A 78 -8.43 1.50 -25.27
C LEU A 78 -7.38 0.62 -25.94
N PHE A 79 -6.69 -0.24 -25.19
CA PHE A 79 -5.72 -1.19 -25.74
C PHE A 79 -6.39 -2.29 -26.58
N ARG A 80 -7.50 -2.83 -26.09
CA ARG A 80 -8.30 -3.83 -26.84
C ARG A 80 -8.83 -3.28 -28.17
N GLN A 81 -9.29 -2.03 -28.21
CA GLN A 81 -9.70 -1.38 -29.47
C GLN A 81 -8.56 -1.26 -30.49
N ARG A 82 -7.31 -1.32 -30.02
CA ARG A 82 -6.10 -1.34 -30.86
C ARG A 82 -5.57 -2.75 -31.16
N GLY A 83 -6.33 -3.78 -30.82
CA GLY A 83 -5.99 -5.18 -31.11
C GLY A 83 -5.00 -5.82 -30.13
N MET A 84 -4.74 -5.21 -28.99
CA MET A 84 -3.88 -5.79 -27.96
C MET A 84 -4.67 -6.69 -27.02
N THR A 85 -4.05 -7.77 -26.55
CA THR A 85 -4.63 -8.65 -25.54
C THR A 85 -4.36 -8.14 -24.14
N THR A 86 -5.40 -7.97 -23.32
CA THR A 86 -5.31 -7.40 -21.99
C THR A 86 -5.59 -8.42 -20.90
N VAL A 87 -4.78 -8.39 -19.84
CA VAL A 87 -4.86 -9.29 -18.69
C VAL A 87 -4.98 -8.49 -17.40
N ALA A 88 -6.01 -8.80 -16.61
CA ALA A 88 -6.18 -8.24 -15.27
C ALA A 88 -5.63 -9.19 -14.21
N GLY A 89 -4.94 -8.65 -13.21
CA GLY A 89 -4.52 -9.39 -12.02
C GLY A 89 -4.53 -8.50 -10.77
N GLY A 90 -4.32 -9.11 -9.65
CA GLY A 90 -4.30 -8.46 -8.35
C GLY A 90 -5.58 -8.67 -7.55
N ARG A 91 -5.68 -7.95 -6.44
CA ARG A 91 -6.72 -8.21 -5.43
C ARG A 91 -8.13 -7.95 -5.95
N HIS A 92 -8.34 -6.85 -6.66
CA HIS A 92 -9.67 -6.55 -7.20
C HIS A 92 -10.11 -7.63 -8.21
N ALA A 93 -9.23 -8.01 -9.13
CA ALA A 93 -9.52 -9.06 -10.12
C ALA A 93 -9.79 -10.44 -9.45
N THR A 94 -9.17 -10.70 -8.29
CA THR A 94 -9.40 -11.91 -7.50
C THR A 94 -10.79 -11.92 -6.85
N HIS A 95 -11.27 -10.76 -6.37
CA HIS A 95 -12.56 -10.66 -5.68
C HIS A 95 -13.75 -10.51 -6.64
N PHE A 96 -13.56 -9.85 -7.79
CA PHE A 96 -14.61 -9.57 -8.77
C PHE A 96 -14.28 -10.11 -10.16
N PRO A 97 -13.92 -11.40 -10.28
CA PRO A 97 -13.40 -11.92 -11.55
C PRO A 97 -14.44 -11.88 -12.69
N ASP A 98 -15.73 -12.02 -12.38
CA ASP A 98 -16.77 -12.03 -13.40
C ASP A 98 -17.02 -10.64 -13.98
N ASP A 99 -17.04 -9.59 -13.15
CA ASP A 99 -17.15 -8.20 -13.60
C ASP A 99 -15.90 -7.79 -14.41
N VAL A 100 -14.71 -8.11 -13.90
CA VAL A 100 -13.44 -7.82 -14.56
C VAL A 100 -13.35 -8.52 -15.93
N ALA A 101 -13.84 -9.75 -16.02
CA ALA A 101 -13.83 -10.52 -17.28
C ALA A 101 -14.65 -9.87 -18.42
N LEU A 102 -15.54 -8.92 -18.13
CA LEU A 102 -16.24 -8.17 -19.17
C LEU A 102 -15.34 -7.20 -19.93
N TYR A 103 -14.29 -6.70 -19.26
CA TYR A 103 -13.44 -5.62 -19.78
C TYR A 103 -12.01 -6.04 -20.12
N PHE A 104 -11.61 -7.27 -19.79
CA PHE A 104 -10.28 -7.81 -20.07
C PHE A 104 -10.40 -9.12 -20.83
N ASP A 105 -9.37 -9.49 -21.60
CA ASP A 105 -9.37 -10.73 -22.37
C ASP A 105 -9.10 -11.94 -21.49
N ALA A 106 -8.28 -11.79 -20.46
CA ALA A 106 -8.06 -12.79 -19.42
C ALA A 106 -7.98 -12.17 -18.01
N VAL A 107 -8.35 -12.98 -17.01
CA VAL A 107 -8.31 -12.59 -15.59
C VAL A 107 -7.49 -13.62 -14.82
N ILE A 108 -6.52 -13.12 -14.04
CA ILE A 108 -5.75 -13.93 -13.08
C ILE A 108 -6.33 -13.68 -11.69
N THR A 109 -6.79 -14.76 -11.04
CA THR A 109 -7.21 -14.76 -9.64
C THR A 109 -6.11 -15.39 -8.78
N GLY A 110 -5.83 -14.78 -7.61
CA GLY A 110 -4.77 -15.23 -6.70
C GLY A 110 -3.36 -14.82 -7.12
N GLU A 111 -2.38 -15.67 -6.81
CA GLU A 111 -0.97 -15.35 -6.98
C GLU A 111 -0.47 -15.53 -8.41
N PRO A 112 0.47 -14.69 -8.88
CA PRO A 112 0.91 -14.69 -10.28
C PRO A 112 1.85 -15.85 -10.63
N GLU A 113 2.58 -16.43 -9.67
CA GLU A 113 3.69 -17.35 -9.91
C GLU A 113 3.30 -18.61 -10.71
N SER A 114 2.11 -19.14 -10.49
CA SER A 114 1.59 -20.31 -11.25
C SER A 114 0.73 -19.89 -12.44
N ASN A 115 0.11 -18.71 -12.36
CA ASN A 115 -0.89 -18.27 -13.34
C ASN A 115 -0.25 -17.58 -14.55
N VAL A 116 0.73 -16.69 -14.35
CA VAL A 116 1.35 -15.92 -15.44
C VAL A 116 2.06 -16.82 -16.45
N PRO A 117 2.94 -17.79 -16.05
CA PRO A 117 3.58 -18.69 -17.03
C PRO A 117 2.58 -19.54 -17.79
N ALA A 118 1.51 -20.01 -17.13
CA ALA A 118 0.47 -20.80 -17.79
C ALA A 118 -0.32 -19.97 -18.81
N LEU A 119 -0.68 -18.72 -18.46
CA LEU A 119 -1.38 -17.81 -19.37
C LEU A 119 -0.53 -17.52 -20.60
N ILE A 120 0.75 -17.23 -20.42
CA ILE A 120 1.65 -16.94 -21.55
C ILE A 120 1.80 -18.17 -22.46
N ALA A 121 1.93 -19.36 -21.89
CA ALA A 121 2.02 -20.61 -22.67
C ALA A 121 0.74 -20.90 -23.47
N ASP A 122 -0.44 -20.56 -22.92
CA ASP A 122 -1.71 -20.71 -23.63
C ASP A 122 -1.87 -19.61 -24.70
N PHE A 123 -1.43 -18.40 -24.42
CA PHE A 123 -1.42 -17.29 -25.39
C PHE A 123 -0.57 -17.63 -26.63
N ASP A 124 0.64 -18.15 -26.44
CA ASP A 124 1.54 -18.57 -27.53
C ASP A 124 0.93 -19.65 -28.44
N LYS A 125 0.03 -20.48 -27.88
CA LYS A 125 -0.68 -21.52 -28.62
C LYS A 125 -2.00 -21.04 -29.26
N GLY A 126 -2.39 -19.77 -29.04
CA GLY A 126 -3.70 -19.24 -29.41
C GLY A 126 -4.87 -19.84 -28.63
N GLN A 127 -4.62 -20.32 -27.40
CA GLN A 127 -5.59 -21.01 -26.53
C GLN A 127 -5.85 -20.24 -25.23
N LEU A 128 -5.78 -18.91 -25.28
CA LEU A 128 -5.97 -18.05 -24.12
C LEU A 128 -7.30 -18.34 -23.42
N GLN A 129 -7.24 -18.61 -22.12
CA GLN A 129 -8.42 -18.84 -21.29
C GLN A 129 -8.93 -17.52 -20.70
N LYS A 130 -10.23 -17.45 -20.46
CA LYS A 130 -10.84 -16.26 -19.83
C LYS A 130 -10.43 -16.08 -18.37
N ARG A 131 -10.14 -17.17 -17.66
CA ARG A 131 -9.77 -17.14 -16.23
C ARG A 131 -8.61 -18.11 -15.95
N TYR A 132 -7.67 -17.62 -15.16
CA TYR A 132 -6.56 -18.40 -14.61
C TYR A 132 -6.63 -18.37 -13.09
N GLU A 133 -6.91 -19.53 -12.49
CA GLU A 133 -7.06 -19.73 -11.06
C GLU A 133 -6.32 -21.01 -10.65
N ARG A 134 -5.01 -20.90 -10.50
CA ARG A 134 -4.17 -22.03 -10.12
C ARG A 134 -3.80 -21.92 -8.64
N PRO A 135 -3.58 -23.05 -7.97
CA PRO A 135 -3.11 -23.04 -6.58
C PRO A 135 -1.82 -22.24 -6.41
N SER A 136 -1.71 -21.53 -5.28
CA SER A 136 -0.48 -20.87 -4.89
C SER A 136 0.65 -21.88 -4.74
N LEU A 137 1.80 -21.58 -5.33
CA LEU A 137 3.02 -22.38 -5.16
C LEU A 137 3.72 -22.12 -3.83
N GLY A 138 3.21 -21.15 -3.05
CA GLY A 138 3.80 -20.73 -1.80
C GLY A 138 4.95 -19.73 -1.97
N PRO A 139 5.43 -19.15 -0.86
CA PRO A 139 6.40 -18.05 -0.89
C PRO A 139 7.81 -18.47 -1.37
N THR A 140 8.11 -19.77 -1.41
CA THR A 140 9.38 -20.28 -1.95
C THR A 140 9.46 -20.21 -3.47
N ALA A 141 8.32 -20.06 -4.15
CA ALA A 141 8.24 -20.00 -5.61
C ALA A 141 8.38 -18.56 -6.16
N ILE A 142 8.59 -17.58 -5.30
CA ILE A 142 8.83 -16.20 -5.75
C ILE A 142 10.12 -16.19 -6.57
N GLN A 143 9.98 -15.88 -7.86
CA GLN A 143 11.10 -15.77 -8.78
C GLN A 143 11.87 -14.46 -8.56
N PRO A 144 13.16 -14.42 -8.95
CA PRO A 144 13.88 -13.14 -8.97
C PRO A 144 13.16 -12.12 -9.85
N TYR A 145 13.08 -10.91 -9.34
CA TYR A 145 12.48 -9.81 -10.10
C TYR A 145 13.41 -9.37 -11.24
N ARG A 146 12.84 -8.86 -12.31
CA ARG A 146 13.57 -8.23 -13.42
C ARG A 146 13.98 -6.80 -13.07
N TYR A 147 14.98 -6.67 -12.20
CA TYR A 147 15.43 -5.36 -11.66
C TYR A 147 16.01 -4.43 -12.72
N GLU A 148 16.55 -4.98 -13.79
CA GLU A 148 17.08 -4.25 -14.92
C GLU A 148 16.00 -3.52 -15.73
N LEU A 149 14.74 -3.88 -15.55
CA LEU A 149 13.59 -3.24 -16.21
C LEU A 149 13.03 -2.04 -15.40
N ILE A 150 13.57 -1.78 -14.21
CA ILE A 150 13.13 -0.64 -13.41
C ILE A 150 13.76 0.62 -13.96
N ASP A 151 12.92 1.54 -14.42
CA ASP A 151 13.38 2.88 -14.79
C ASP A 151 13.48 3.78 -13.56
N PHE A 152 14.70 4.14 -13.19
CA PHE A 152 14.98 5.06 -12.09
C PHE A 152 15.11 6.52 -12.54
N THR A 153 14.95 6.83 -13.80
CA THR A 153 15.13 8.18 -14.34
C THR A 153 14.17 9.16 -13.69
N ASN A 154 12.93 8.74 -13.50
CA ASN A 154 11.86 9.57 -12.94
C ASN A 154 11.73 9.45 -11.42
N ASN A 155 12.38 8.48 -10.79
CA ASN A 155 12.35 8.29 -9.33
C ASN A 155 13.72 7.93 -8.75
N LYS A 156 14.55 8.95 -8.56
CA LYS A 156 15.92 8.82 -8.05
C LYS A 156 16.02 8.46 -6.56
N VAL A 157 14.92 8.48 -5.83
CA VAL A 157 14.87 8.17 -4.39
C VAL A 157 14.18 6.84 -4.09
N ARG A 158 13.80 6.09 -5.12
CA ARG A 158 13.18 4.76 -4.96
C ARG A 158 14.13 3.82 -4.23
N LEU A 159 13.60 3.13 -3.21
CA LEU A 159 14.32 2.06 -2.52
C LEU A 159 13.99 0.69 -3.14
N PRO A 160 14.97 -0.22 -3.19
CA PRO A 160 14.69 -1.62 -3.48
C PRO A 160 13.66 -2.18 -2.48
N GLY A 161 12.57 -2.73 -2.98
CA GLY A 161 11.57 -3.41 -2.15
C GLY A 161 11.87 -4.91 -2.11
N ILE A 162 11.81 -5.52 -0.97
CA ILE A 162 12.03 -6.96 -0.74
C ILE A 162 10.77 -7.53 -0.15
N GLU A 163 10.39 -8.74 -0.56
CA GLU A 163 9.28 -9.47 0.04
C GLU A 163 9.83 -10.68 0.81
N ALA A 164 9.65 -10.70 2.12
CA ALA A 164 10.06 -11.80 2.98
C ALA A 164 8.88 -12.67 3.43
N SER A 165 7.68 -12.08 3.52
CA SER A 165 6.45 -12.77 3.91
C SER A 165 5.21 -12.23 3.21
N ARG A 166 4.16 -13.04 3.15
CA ARG A 166 2.82 -12.67 2.65
C ARG A 166 1.75 -12.94 3.67
N GLY A 167 0.68 -12.13 3.64
CA GLY A 167 -0.45 -12.26 4.52
C GLY A 167 -0.21 -11.65 5.91
N CYS A 168 -1.17 -11.89 6.81
CA CYS A 168 -1.14 -11.43 8.19
C CYS A 168 -1.88 -12.43 9.09
N PRO A 169 -1.39 -12.73 10.31
CA PRO A 169 -2.08 -13.65 11.21
C PRO A 169 -3.29 -13.03 11.91
N PHE A 170 -3.47 -11.72 11.84
CA PHE A 170 -4.56 -10.99 12.49
C PHE A 170 -5.82 -10.92 11.64
N ARG A 171 -6.95 -10.61 12.27
CA ARG A 171 -8.28 -10.59 11.65
C ARG A 171 -9.00 -9.26 11.88
N CYS A 172 -8.35 -8.14 11.60
CA CYS A 172 -8.98 -6.83 11.65
C CYS A 172 -10.15 -6.79 10.67
N ASN A 173 -11.34 -6.34 11.11
CA ASN A 173 -12.57 -6.49 10.33
C ASN A 173 -12.60 -5.64 9.04
N PHE A 174 -11.86 -4.54 8.99
CA PHE A 174 -11.74 -3.65 7.83
C PHE A 174 -10.64 -4.06 6.84
N CYS A 175 -9.79 -5.02 7.22
CA CYS A 175 -8.59 -5.35 6.44
C CYS A 175 -8.89 -6.36 5.33
N VAL A 176 -8.48 -6.03 4.12
CA VAL A 176 -8.63 -6.88 2.92
C VAL A 176 -7.86 -8.21 2.99
N LEU A 177 -6.91 -8.36 3.93
CA LEU A 177 -6.20 -9.62 4.15
C LEU A 177 -7.01 -10.61 4.97
N THR A 178 -8.01 -10.12 5.70
CA THR A 178 -8.77 -10.94 6.66
C THR A 178 -9.58 -12.02 5.95
N GLY A 179 -9.29 -13.27 6.28
CA GLY A 179 -9.99 -14.43 5.73
C GLY A 179 -9.47 -14.92 4.37
N HIS A 180 -8.63 -14.16 3.69
CA HIS A 180 -8.17 -14.48 2.33
C HIS A 180 -6.73 -14.97 2.26
N GLU A 181 -5.85 -14.46 3.11
CA GLU A 181 -4.43 -14.80 3.07
C GLU A 181 -3.92 -15.28 4.42
N ARG A 182 -3.41 -16.54 4.44
CA ARG A 182 -2.67 -17.04 5.59
C ARG A 182 -1.27 -16.43 5.60
N TYR A 183 -0.74 -16.16 6.79
CA TYR A 183 0.64 -15.71 6.94
C TYR A 183 1.61 -16.82 6.53
N ARG A 184 2.53 -16.49 5.63
CA ARG A 184 3.57 -17.39 5.08
C ARG A 184 4.85 -16.59 4.92
N TYR A 185 6.00 -17.22 5.06
CA TYR A 185 7.28 -16.56 4.90
C TYR A 185 8.26 -17.40 4.05
N ARG A 186 9.18 -16.72 3.42
CA ARG A 186 10.24 -17.28 2.59
C ARG A 186 11.36 -17.81 3.48
N PRO A 187 12.14 -18.83 3.04
CA PRO A 187 13.38 -19.20 3.68
C PRO A 187 14.32 -17.99 3.79
N VAL A 188 14.91 -17.78 4.98
CA VAL A 188 15.78 -16.62 5.24
C VAL A 188 16.93 -16.54 4.22
N ALA A 189 17.52 -17.68 3.84
CA ALA A 189 18.61 -17.72 2.85
C ALA A 189 18.20 -17.12 1.49
N GLN A 190 16.98 -17.41 1.01
CA GLN A 190 16.47 -16.84 -0.25
C GLN A 190 16.29 -15.31 -0.14
N VAL A 191 15.81 -14.83 1.01
CA VAL A 191 15.63 -13.38 1.24
C VAL A 191 16.98 -12.67 1.25
N ILE A 192 17.99 -13.26 1.89
CA ILE A 192 19.35 -12.70 1.95
C ILE A 192 19.99 -12.66 0.56
N ASP A 193 19.86 -13.72 -0.23
CA ASP A 193 20.38 -13.78 -1.59
C ASP A 193 19.72 -12.70 -2.48
N GLU A 194 18.41 -12.56 -2.39
CA GLU A 194 17.69 -11.50 -3.11
C GLU A 194 18.16 -10.11 -2.70
N ILE A 195 18.32 -9.84 -1.39
CA ILE A 195 18.82 -8.54 -0.94
C ILE A 195 20.19 -8.24 -1.54
N GLN A 196 21.12 -9.20 -1.52
CA GLN A 196 22.45 -9.03 -2.09
C GLN A 196 22.43 -8.77 -3.59
N THR A 197 21.59 -9.49 -4.31
CA THR A 197 21.41 -9.31 -5.76
C THR A 197 20.82 -7.94 -6.06
N ARG A 198 19.75 -7.57 -5.37
CA ARG A 198 19.03 -6.33 -5.59
C ARG A 198 19.83 -5.10 -5.24
N MET A 199 20.64 -5.16 -4.20
CA MET A 199 21.49 -4.03 -3.80
C MET A 199 22.56 -3.69 -4.83
N ARG A 200 22.91 -4.60 -5.75
CA ARG A 200 23.80 -4.31 -6.90
C ARG A 200 23.14 -3.37 -7.91
N TRP A 201 21.81 -3.40 -8.00
CA TRP A 201 20.99 -2.60 -8.93
C TRP A 201 20.42 -1.33 -8.28
N ASN A 202 20.86 -0.98 -7.07
CA ASN A 202 20.38 0.22 -6.40
C ASN A 202 21.10 1.47 -6.94
N PRO A 203 20.48 2.22 -7.88
CA PRO A 203 21.09 3.39 -8.47
C PRO A 203 20.83 4.64 -7.63
N ASN A 204 20.97 4.57 -6.30
CA ASN A 204 20.71 5.75 -5.48
C ASN A 204 21.68 6.88 -5.83
N TYR A 205 21.26 7.72 -6.75
CA TYR A 205 22.06 8.81 -7.33
C TYR A 205 22.55 9.83 -6.31
N LEU A 206 21.89 9.93 -5.16
CA LEU A 206 22.29 10.82 -4.07
C LEU A 206 23.35 10.19 -3.18
N GLY A 207 23.66 8.91 -3.33
CA GLY A 207 24.61 8.17 -2.48
C GLY A 207 24.21 8.02 -1.00
N LEU A 208 23.15 8.72 -0.59
CA LEU A 208 22.69 8.78 0.82
C LEU A 208 22.00 7.49 1.28
N MET A 209 21.38 6.78 0.35
CA MET A 209 20.58 5.57 0.62
C MET A 209 21.03 4.36 -0.21
N LYS A 210 22.26 4.36 -0.73
CA LYS A 210 22.81 3.26 -1.53
C LYS A 210 22.79 1.90 -0.83
N ASP A 211 22.82 1.89 0.51
CA ASP A 211 22.80 0.71 1.35
C ASP A 211 21.45 0.49 2.02
N ALA A 212 20.39 1.14 1.52
CA ALA A 212 19.05 1.05 2.09
C ALA A 212 18.09 0.28 1.18
N PHE A 213 17.19 -0.48 1.79
CA PHE A 213 16.07 -1.15 1.15
C PHE A 213 14.84 -1.16 2.06
N ILE A 214 13.71 -1.62 1.56
CA ILE A 214 12.49 -1.72 2.34
C ILE A 214 11.83 -3.09 2.17
N PHE A 215 11.34 -3.66 3.27
CA PHE A 215 10.45 -4.81 3.20
C PHE A 215 9.04 -4.36 2.82
N LEU A 216 8.47 -4.96 1.77
CA LEU A 216 7.13 -4.68 1.26
C LEU A 216 6.04 -5.55 1.89
N ASP A 217 6.40 -6.27 2.91
CA ASP A 217 5.51 -7.18 3.65
C ASP A 217 4.35 -6.40 4.29
N ASN A 218 3.15 -6.96 4.25
CA ASN A 218 2.00 -6.40 4.97
C ASN A 218 2.21 -6.43 6.51
N ASN A 219 2.94 -7.43 7.00
CA ASN A 219 3.31 -7.58 8.40
C ASN A 219 4.54 -8.48 8.54
N LEU A 220 5.73 -7.90 8.46
CA LEU A 220 7.00 -8.65 8.61
C LEU A 220 7.10 -9.36 9.99
N GLY A 221 6.42 -8.82 10.99
CA GLY A 221 6.38 -9.33 12.35
C GLY A 221 5.32 -10.40 12.62
N GLY A 222 4.68 -10.95 11.59
CA GLY A 222 3.63 -11.97 11.73
C GLY A 222 4.11 -13.26 12.42
N SER A 223 5.41 -13.55 12.37
CA SER A 223 6.11 -14.56 13.17
C SER A 223 7.32 -13.94 13.87
N PRO A 224 7.27 -13.67 15.17
CA PRO A 224 8.42 -13.13 15.90
C PRO A 224 9.66 -14.02 15.84
N LYS A 225 9.48 -15.35 15.78
CA LYS A 225 10.58 -16.30 15.62
C LYS A 225 11.28 -16.08 14.27
N TYR A 226 10.53 -16.02 13.18
CA TYR A 226 11.07 -15.78 11.84
C TYR A 226 11.77 -14.43 11.76
N LEU A 227 11.16 -13.37 12.32
CA LEU A 227 11.76 -12.04 12.35
C LEU A 227 13.12 -12.02 13.08
N ARG A 228 13.29 -12.79 14.18
CA ARG A 228 14.58 -12.95 14.85
C ARG A 228 15.62 -13.60 13.95
N GLU A 229 15.28 -14.73 13.34
CA GLU A 229 16.16 -15.46 12.41
C GLU A 229 16.59 -14.54 11.24
N LEU A 230 15.65 -13.81 10.67
CA LEU A 230 15.91 -12.85 9.59
C LEU A 230 16.84 -11.71 10.05
N CYS A 231 16.60 -11.12 11.23
CA CYS A 231 17.45 -10.07 11.79
C CYS A 231 18.89 -10.56 12.02
N GLU A 232 19.06 -11.75 12.56
CA GLU A 232 20.39 -12.34 12.77
C GLU A 232 21.15 -12.50 11.46
N ALA A 233 20.48 -12.95 10.40
CA ALA A 233 21.06 -13.10 9.07
C ALA A 233 21.35 -11.74 8.37
N LEU A 234 20.62 -10.67 8.72
CA LEU A 234 20.84 -9.33 8.19
C LEU A 234 22.04 -8.59 8.81
N ILE A 235 22.43 -8.91 10.06
CA ILE A 235 23.52 -8.22 10.75
C ILE A 235 24.82 -8.17 9.91
N PRO A 236 25.31 -9.27 9.31
CA PRO A 236 26.54 -9.27 8.54
C PRO A 236 26.48 -8.38 7.28
N LEU A 237 25.30 -8.14 6.74
CA LEU A 237 25.11 -7.37 5.51
C LEU A 237 25.36 -5.87 5.72
N LYS A 238 25.27 -5.38 6.96
CA LYS A 238 25.47 -3.97 7.33
C LYS A 238 24.61 -3.00 6.50
N LYS A 239 23.41 -3.43 6.13
CA LYS A 239 22.46 -2.63 5.35
C LYS A 239 21.47 -1.92 6.27
N THR A 240 20.87 -0.85 5.74
CA THR A 240 19.77 -0.10 6.41
C THR A 240 18.45 -0.52 5.81
N TRP A 241 17.45 -0.73 6.64
CA TRP A 241 16.13 -1.14 6.15
C TRP A 241 14.97 -0.58 6.96
N GLY A 242 13.81 -0.57 6.31
CA GLY A 242 12.51 -0.27 6.92
C GLY A 242 11.51 -1.38 6.65
N CYS A 243 10.43 -1.41 7.43
CA CYS A 243 9.36 -2.39 7.26
C CYS A 243 8.02 -1.91 7.81
N ALA A 244 6.94 -2.65 7.46
CA ALA A 244 5.67 -2.59 8.16
C ALA A 244 5.51 -3.79 9.07
N LEU A 245 5.01 -3.58 10.28
CA LEU A 245 4.67 -4.64 11.23
C LEU A 245 3.60 -4.17 12.21
N THR A 246 3.00 -5.11 12.93
CA THR A 246 1.98 -4.81 13.92
C THR A 246 2.57 -4.37 15.27
N PHE A 247 1.85 -3.49 15.94
CA PHE A 247 2.27 -2.83 17.17
C PHE A 247 2.74 -3.78 18.28
N ASN A 248 2.11 -4.94 18.44
CA ASN A 248 2.45 -5.93 19.47
C ASN A 248 3.91 -6.42 19.40
N VAL A 249 4.52 -6.44 18.21
CA VAL A 249 5.92 -6.86 18.02
C VAL A 249 6.89 -5.91 18.72
N LEU A 250 6.57 -4.62 18.72
CA LEU A 250 7.39 -3.55 19.30
C LEU A 250 7.37 -3.53 20.85
N LYS A 251 6.53 -4.34 21.47
CA LYS A 251 6.52 -4.52 22.93
C LYS A 251 7.71 -5.32 23.42
N ASP A 252 8.27 -6.20 22.58
CA ASP A 252 9.46 -7.00 22.90
C ASP A 252 10.72 -6.15 22.72
N ALA A 253 11.27 -5.66 23.84
CA ALA A 253 12.48 -4.85 23.85
C ALA A 253 13.69 -5.57 23.25
N SER A 254 13.80 -6.89 23.45
CA SER A 254 14.91 -7.67 22.93
C SER A 254 14.86 -7.75 21.41
N LEU A 255 13.65 -7.90 20.85
CA LEU A 255 13.44 -7.94 19.41
C LEU A 255 13.68 -6.56 18.78
N VAL A 256 13.21 -5.48 19.40
CA VAL A 256 13.46 -4.11 18.94
C VAL A 256 14.96 -3.82 18.88
N ASN A 257 15.73 -4.21 19.92
CA ASN A 257 17.18 -4.06 19.95
C ASN A 257 17.87 -4.91 18.87
N LEU A 258 17.40 -6.12 18.63
CA LEU A 258 17.92 -6.99 17.57
C LEU A 258 17.64 -6.39 16.18
N MET A 259 16.44 -5.89 15.93
CA MET A 259 16.09 -5.17 14.70
C MET A 259 17.02 -3.98 14.48
N ALA A 260 17.25 -3.16 15.51
CA ALA A 260 18.15 -2.01 15.42
C ALA A 260 19.61 -2.43 15.10
N LYS A 261 20.09 -3.52 15.72
CA LYS A 261 21.41 -4.12 15.45
C LYS A 261 21.51 -4.65 14.02
N ALA A 262 20.41 -5.21 13.50
CA ALA A 262 20.30 -5.71 12.13
C ALA A 262 20.19 -4.59 11.07
N GLY A 263 20.14 -3.33 11.51
CA GLY A 263 20.08 -2.16 10.60
C GLY A 263 18.70 -1.59 10.35
N CYS A 264 17.66 -2.02 11.07
CA CYS A 264 16.35 -1.38 11.02
C CYS A 264 16.45 0.08 11.45
N ARG A 265 15.86 0.99 10.66
CA ARG A 265 15.82 2.44 10.96
C ARG A 265 14.43 3.03 10.84
N TYR A 266 13.51 2.31 10.26
CA TYR A 266 12.13 2.75 10.06
C TYR A 266 11.15 1.60 10.24
N VAL A 267 10.09 1.86 10.99
CA VAL A 267 8.97 0.93 11.15
C VAL A 267 7.66 1.71 10.96
N TYR A 268 6.84 1.22 10.02
CA TYR A 268 5.45 1.60 9.94
C TYR A 268 4.58 0.63 10.73
N THR A 269 3.64 1.13 11.53
CA THR A 269 2.64 0.30 12.21
C THR A 269 1.26 0.94 12.18
N GLY A 270 0.24 0.14 11.93
CA GLY A 270 -1.14 0.57 12.04
C GLY A 270 -1.52 0.71 13.51
N LEU A 271 -1.49 1.92 14.06
CA LEU A 271 -2.06 2.22 15.38
C LEU A 271 -3.59 2.31 15.30
N GLU A 272 -4.08 2.85 14.21
CA GLU A 272 -5.45 3.11 13.76
C GLU A 272 -6.18 4.12 14.63
N SER A 273 -6.22 3.94 15.94
CA SER A 273 -6.90 4.85 16.86
C SER A 273 -6.23 4.87 18.24
N LEU A 274 -6.40 5.97 18.97
CA LEU A 274 -6.07 6.08 20.40
C LEU A 274 -7.31 5.88 21.27
N ASN A 275 -8.46 5.54 20.70
CA ASN A 275 -9.69 5.24 21.40
C ASN A 275 -9.87 3.71 21.56
N PRO A 276 -9.99 3.17 22.79
CA PRO A 276 -10.22 1.75 23.02
C PRO A 276 -11.47 1.20 22.33
N GLU A 277 -12.55 1.98 22.29
CA GLU A 277 -13.80 1.57 21.64
C GLU A 277 -13.64 1.45 20.11
N SER A 278 -12.87 2.36 19.49
CA SER A 278 -12.55 2.28 18.05
C SER A 278 -11.66 1.07 17.74
N ILE A 279 -10.66 0.79 18.57
CA ILE A 279 -9.81 -0.41 18.44
C ILE A 279 -10.63 -1.68 18.55
N LYS A 280 -11.59 -1.73 19.49
CA LYS A 280 -12.51 -2.85 19.67
C LYS A 280 -13.45 -2.99 18.46
N ALA A 281 -14.05 -1.89 17.98
CA ALA A 281 -14.93 -1.88 16.82
C ALA A 281 -14.22 -2.39 15.55
N MET A 282 -12.91 -2.10 15.40
CA MET A 282 -12.07 -2.57 14.28
C MET A 282 -11.51 -3.98 14.47
N ASN A 283 -11.85 -4.68 15.56
CA ASN A 283 -11.27 -5.99 15.91
C ASN A 283 -9.73 -6.00 15.90
N LYS A 284 -9.11 -4.95 16.47
CA LYS A 284 -7.66 -4.76 16.48
C LYS A 284 -7.05 -4.94 17.89
N GLY A 285 -7.45 -6.01 18.57
CA GLY A 285 -7.04 -6.28 19.94
C GLY A 285 -5.54 -6.50 20.19
N GLN A 286 -4.72 -6.63 19.12
CA GLN A 286 -3.26 -6.67 19.24
C GLN A 286 -2.64 -5.31 19.63
N ASN A 287 -3.36 -4.21 19.52
CA ASN A 287 -2.90 -2.88 19.93
C ASN A 287 -3.25 -2.63 21.41
N THR A 288 -2.23 -2.37 22.22
CA THR A 288 -2.40 -2.04 23.65
C THR A 288 -2.11 -0.56 23.85
N LEU A 289 -3.15 0.24 23.96
CA LEU A 289 -3.04 1.72 23.98
C LEU A 289 -2.27 2.24 25.18
N SER A 290 -2.35 1.59 26.35
CA SER A 290 -1.60 1.97 27.55
C SER A 290 -0.08 1.88 27.42
N GLU A 291 0.42 1.16 26.39
CA GLU A 291 1.85 0.97 26.15
C GLU A 291 2.41 1.84 25.01
N VAL A 292 1.57 2.68 24.37
CA VAL A 292 1.95 3.43 23.16
C VAL A 292 3.17 4.31 23.41
N ASP A 293 3.16 5.13 24.47
CA ASP A 293 4.30 6.00 24.79
C ASP A 293 5.58 5.21 25.10
N ALA A 294 5.46 4.15 25.89
CA ALA A 294 6.61 3.28 26.22
C ALA A 294 7.21 2.61 24.98
N VAL A 295 6.37 2.16 24.05
CA VAL A 295 6.80 1.56 22.77
C VAL A 295 7.49 2.60 21.90
N ILE A 296 6.94 3.80 21.78
CA ILE A 296 7.54 4.90 20.99
C ILE A 296 8.92 5.23 21.55
N ARG A 297 9.05 5.48 22.84
CA ARG A 297 10.33 5.82 23.49
C ARG A 297 11.37 4.73 23.34
N ARG A 298 10.98 3.47 23.53
CA ARG A 298 11.85 2.31 23.36
C ARG A 298 12.37 2.19 21.93
N THR A 299 11.48 2.28 20.98
CA THR A 299 11.81 2.15 19.55
C THR A 299 12.75 3.28 19.12
N PHE A 300 12.44 4.50 19.53
CA PHE A 300 13.27 5.66 19.25
C PHE A 300 14.66 5.57 19.91
N SER A 301 14.73 5.15 21.18
CA SER A 301 16.00 4.96 21.89
C SER A 301 16.88 3.89 21.25
N ALA A 302 16.28 2.89 20.60
CA ALA A 302 17.00 1.91 19.81
C ALA A 302 17.50 2.47 18.45
N GLY A 303 17.14 3.69 18.07
CA GLY A 303 17.52 4.33 16.81
C GLY A 303 16.63 3.92 15.64
N ILE A 304 15.38 3.55 15.91
CA ILE A 304 14.36 3.21 14.90
C ILE A 304 13.27 4.31 14.95
N LEU A 305 12.99 4.94 13.82
CA LEU A 305 11.86 5.83 13.67
C LEU A 305 10.57 5.02 13.56
N LEU A 306 9.61 5.32 14.41
CA LEU A 306 8.28 4.74 14.39
C LEU A 306 7.30 5.67 13.68
N SER A 307 6.52 5.12 12.80
CA SER A 307 5.48 5.82 12.05
C SER A 307 4.15 5.12 12.20
N PHE A 308 3.07 5.91 12.34
CA PHE A 308 1.74 5.40 12.55
C PHE A 308 0.79 5.70 11.39
N GLY A 309 -0.11 4.72 11.11
CA GLY A 309 -1.37 4.98 10.46
C GLY A 309 -2.46 5.29 11.48
N LEU A 310 -3.25 6.32 11.23
CA LEU A 310 -4.46 6.65 11.95
C LEU A 310 -5.66 6.62 11.02
N ILE A 311 -6.79 6.14 11.53
CA ILE A 311 -8.04 6.01 10.78
C ILE A 311 -9.16 6.64 11.61
N VAL A 312 -10.00 7.43 10.97
CA VAL A 312 -11.22 8.01 11.55
C VAL A 312 -12.46 7.44 10.88
N GLY A 313 -13.61 7.61 11.51
CA GLY A 313 -14.91 7.14 10.98
C GLY A 313 -15.25 5.70 11.36
N SER A 314 -14.60 5.15 12.39
CA SER A 314 -14.98 3.87 12.97
C SER A 314 -16.26 3.99 13.82
N ASP A 315 -16.95 2.87 14.06
CA ASP A 315 -18.14 2.83 14.92
C ASP A 315 -17.88 3.17 16.39
N GLY A 316 -16.62 3.18 16.83
CA GLY A 316 -16.24 3.58 18.18
C GLY A 316 -15.89 5.07 18.31
N ASP A 317 -15.82 5.81 17.20
CA ASP A 317 -15.47 7.23 17.23
C ASP A 317 -16.62 8.10 17.74
N THR A 318 -16.28 9.18 18.45
CA THR A 318 -17.21 10.22 18.91
C THR A 318 -16.62 11.58 18.60
N ASN A 319 -17.48 12.62 18.56
CA ASN A 319 -17.01 14.01 18.35
C ASN A 319 -15.97 14.40 19.41
N GLU A 320 -16.22 14.08 20.69
CA GLU A 320 -15.29 14.38 21.78
C GLU A 320 -13.90 13.74 21.56
N TYR A 321 -13.87 12.47 21.13
CA TYR A 321 -12.60 11.81 20.86
C TYR A 321 -11.85 12.44 19.68
N LEU A 322 -12.55 12.67 18.57
CA LEU A 322 -11.92 13.21 17.35
C LEU A 322 -11.38 14.62 17.56
N GLU A 323 -12.02 15.43 18.39
CA GLU A 323 -11.54 16.76 18.79
C GLU A 323 -10.25 16.71 19.63
N LYS A 324 -10.09 15.68 20.44
CA LYS A 324 -8.92 15.49 21.33
C LYS A 324 -7.73 14.82 20.66
N ILE A 325 -7.86 14.26 19.46
CA ILE A 325 -6.73 13.61 18.78
C ILE A 325 -5.48 14.48 18.70
N PRO A 326 -5.55 15.79 18.34
CA PRO A 326 -4.36 16.64 18.30
C PRO A 326 -3.66 16.79 19.67
N GLU A 327 -4.42 16.82 20.76
CA GLU A 327 -3.88 16.88 22.13
C GLU A 327 -3.17 15.57 22.47
N TYR A 328 -3.80 14.42 22.23
CA TYR A 328 -3.19 13.13 22.45
C TYR A 328 -1.90 12.95 21.65
N LEU A 329 -1.86 13.44 20.42
CA LEU A 329 -0.67 13.37 19.58
C LEU A 329 0.41 14.37 20.01
N ALA A 330 0.04 15.51 20.61
CA ALA A 330 0.99 16.49 21.14
C ALA A 330 1.74 15.97 22.37
N ASP A 331 1.11 15.14 23.17
CA ASP A 331 1.72 14.51 24.36
C ASP A 331 2.70 13.40 23.98
N LEU A 332 2.51 12.78 22.82
CA LEU A 332 3.41 11.78 22.30
C LEU A 332 4.57 12.45 21.54
N GLN A 333 5.78 11.97 21.77
CA GLN A 333 7.00 12.47 21.11
C GLN A 333 7.67 11.34 20.31
N TYR A 334 8.58 11.72 19.41
CA TYR A 334 9.49 10.77 18.73
C TYR A 334 8.85 9.80 17.73
N PHE A 335 7.72 10.17 17.15
CA PHE A 335 7.03 9.38 16.12
C PHE A 335 6.61 10.27 14.95
N SER A 336 6.04 9.64 13.90
CA SER A 336 5.39 10.33 12.79
C SER A 336 4.00 9.76 12.57
N VAL A 337 3.05 10.57 12.13
CA VAL A 337 1.82 10.11 11.50
C VAL A 337 2.03 10.23 10.00
N THR A 338 2.10 9.11 9.30
CA THR A 338 2.39 9.08 7.85
C THR A 338 1.18 8.75 7.00
N PHE A 339 0.17 8.18 7.64
CA PHE A 339 -1.11 7.93 7.03
C PHE A 339 -2.22 8.38 7.98
N LEU A 340 -3.05 9.28 7.50
CA LEU A 340 -4.32 9.62 8.11
C LEU A 340 -5.41 9.33 7.08
N GLY A 341 -6.33 8.44 7.42
CA GLY A 341 -7.36 7.98 6.50
C GLY A 341 -8.74 7.92 7.16
N ILE A 342 -9.72 7.65 6.31
CA ILE A 342 -11.08 7.28 6.71
C ILE A 342 -11.20 5.77 6.54
N VAL A 343 -11.81 5.08 7.51
CA VAL A 343 -11.99 3.65 7.40
C VAL A 343 -12.82 3.32 6.17
N SER A 344 -12.22 2.55 5.26
CA SER A 344 -12.90 2.12 4.03
C SER A 344 -13.43 0.70 4.21
N PRO A 345 -14.74 0.51 4.01
CA PRO A 345 -15.34 -0.82 4.05
C PRO A 345 -15.07 -1.53 2.71
N TYR A 346 -13.83 -1.99 2.50
CA TYR A 346 -13.52 -2.73 1.28
C TYR A 346 -14.45 -3.91 1.09
N PRO A 347 -14.99 -4.14 -0.11
CA PRO A 347 -15.81 -5.29 -0.41
C PRO A 347 -15.15 -6.60 0.05
N GLU A 348 -15.94 -7.59 0.43
CA GLU A 348 -15.48 -8.87 0.98
C GLU A 348 -14.87 -8.83 2.39
N THR A 349 -14.69 -7.65 2.99
CA THR A 349 -14.29 -7.57 4.40
C THR A 349 -15.45 -7.85 5.35
N PRO A 350 -15.19 -8.33 6.58
CA PRO A 350 -16.25 -8.45 7.60
C PRO A 350 -16.96 -7.12 7.86
N PHE A 351 -16.24 -6.01 7.86
CA PHE A 351 -16.80 -4.68 8.07
C PHE A 351 -17.78 -4.29 6.95
N PHE A 352 -17.42 -4.56 5.68
CA PHE A 352 -18.32 -4.32 4.56
C PHE A 352 -19.64 -5.11 4.70
N ARG A 353 -19.54 -6.42 5.02
CA ARG A 353 -20.72 -7.27 5.19
C ARG A 353 -21.62 -6.82 6.34
N GLU A 354 -21.03 -6.35 7.45
CA GLU A 354 -21.79 -5.76 8.57
C GLU A 354 -22.57 -4.52 8.12
N LEU A 355 -21.87 -3.58 7.46
CA LEU A 355 -22.50 -2.34 6.97
C LEU A 355 -23.59 -2.60 5.93
N GLN A 356 -23.41 -3.58 5.05
CA GLN A 356 -24.40 -3.98 4.07
C GLN A 356 -25.64 -4.57 4.75
N ALA A 357 -25.46 -5.46 5.72
CA ALA A 357 -26.55 -6.06 6.48
C ALA A 357 -27.35 -5.03 7.31
N GLU A 358 -26.71 -3.97 7.76
CA GLU A 358 -27.30 -2.87 8.54
C GLU A 358 -27.77 -1.68 7.69
N ASP A 359 -27.72 -1.78 6.34
CA ASP A 359 -28.06 -0.69 5.40
C ASP A 359 -27.31 0.62 5.68
N ARG A 360 -26.04 0.51 6.03
CA ARG A 360 -25.18 1.66 6.37
C ARG A 360 -24.17 2.04 5.29
N LEU A 361 -24.12 1.34 4.17
CA LEU A 361 -23.35 1.77 3.02
C LEU A 361 -24.00 3.03 2.42
N LEU A 362 -23.18 3.99 2.02
CA LEU A 362 -23.69 5.21 1.39
C LEU A 362 -24.08 4.92 -0.07
N PRO A 363 -25.27 5.35 -0.49
CA PRO A 363 -25.74 5.10 -1.85
C PRO A 363 -24.88 5.83 -2.89
N GLY A 364 -24.68 5.18 -4.03
CA GLY A 364 -23.92 5.74 -5.16
C GLY A 364 -22.41 5.61 -5.04
N THR A 365 -21.89 4.94 -4.03
CA THR A 365 -20.47 4.62 -3.96
C THR A 365 -20.07 3.67 -5.09
N VAL A 366 -18.91 3.93 -5.68
CA VAL A 366 -18.33 3.14 -6.76
C VAL A 366 -16.93 2.67 -6.36
N SER A 367 -16.36 1.72 -7.10
CA SER A 367 -15.07 1.10 -6.76
C SER A 367 -13.95 2.09 -6.46
N ARG A 368 -13.88 3.21 -7.15
CA ARG A 368 -12.86 4.26 -6.96
C ARG A 368 -12.97 5.03 -5.63
N ASP A 369 -14.11 4.96 -4.95
CA ASP A 369 -14.34 5.67 -3.69
C ASP A 369 -13.74 4.91 -2.49
N TYR A 370 -13.41 3.64 -2.67
CA TYR A 370 -12.75 2.81 -1.64
C TYR A 370 -11.23 3.05 -1.62
N ASP A 371 -10.83 4.29 -1.43
CA ASP A 371 -9.45 4.77 -1.53
C ASP A 371 -8.76 5.03 -0.17
N GLY A 372 -9.48 4.85 0.94
CA GLY A 372 -8.99 5.15 2.29
C GLY A 372 -9.11 6.62 2.69
N TYR A 373 -9.66 7.47 1.82
CA TYR A 373 -9.87 8.89 2.06
C TYR A 373 -11.32 9.32 1.88
N THR A 374 -12.12 8.50 1.21
CA THR A 374 -13.53 8.74 0.95
C THR A 374 -14.39 7.97 1.95
N LEU A 375 -15.38 8.64 2.57
CA LEU A 375 -16.31 8.00 3.48
C LEU A 375 -17.39 7.28 2.68
N CYS A 376 -17.48 5.96 2.80
CA CYS A 376 -18.42 5.11 2.05
C CYS A 376 -19.55 4.53 2.92
N HIS A 377 -19.66 4.96 4.18
CA HIS A 377 -20.62 4.39 5.13
C HIS A 377 -21.11 5.40 6.16
N ARG A 378 -22.13 5.02 6.91
CA ARG A 378 -22.64 5.77 8.07
C ARG A 378 -22.08 5.13 9.35
N PRO A 379 -21.18 5.80 10.11
CA PRO A 379 -20.76 5.35 11.44
C PRO A 379 -21.92 5.35 12.43
N LYS A 380 -21.82 4.57 13.51
CA LYS A 380 -22.90 4.46 14.51
C LYS A 380 -23.09 5.71 15.36
N ASN A 381 -22.00 6.41 15.70
CA ASN A 381 -22.01 7.51 16.67
C ASN A 381 -21.83 8.89 16.08
N LEU A 382 -21.64 9.00 14.76
CA LEU A 382 -21.33 10.25 14.08
C LEU A 382 -22.16 10.39 12.82
N HIS A 383 -22.58 11.62 12.52
CA HIS A 383 -23.12 11.89 11.21
C HIS A 383 -21.99 11.90 10.16
N PRO A 384 -22.21 11.43 8.92
CA PRO A 384 -21.18 11.39 7.88
C PRO A 384 -20.43 12.71 7.65
N SER A 385 -21.13 13.85 7.68
CA SER A 385 -20.51 15.18 7.55
C SER A 385 -19.54 15.50 8.68
N GLU A 386 -19.85 15.08 9.93
CA GLU A 386 -18.98 15.32 11.08
C GLU A 386 -17.64 14.57 10.93
N VAL A 387 -17.68 13.32 10.45
CA VAL A 387 -16.45 12.54 10.17
C VAL A 387 -15.57 13.27 9.16
N VAL A 388 -16.17 13.76 8.08
CA VAL A 388 -15.48 14.48 7.02
C VAL A 388 -14.88 15.78 7.55
N ASP A 389 -15.63 16.55 8.33
CA ASP A 389 -15.16 17.81 8.93
C ASP A 389 -14.01 17.58 9.91
N HIS A 390 -14.10 16.54 10.76
CA HIS A 390 -13.00 16.16 11.65
C HIS A 390 -11.76 15.72 10.87
N PHE A 391 -11.93 14.90 9.83
CA PHE A 391 -10.84 14.47 8.98
C PHE A 391 -10.11 15.67 8.35
N HIS A 392 -10.85 16.65 7.82
CA HIS A 392 -10.26 17.88 7.26
C HIS A 392 -9.47 18.68 8.29
N ARG A 393 -10.07 18.88 9.48
CA ARG A 393 -9.40 19.61 10.57
C ARG A 393 -8.11 18.91 11.00
N LEU A 394 -8.14 17.59 11.15
CA LEU A 394 -6.96 16.80 11.49
C LEU A 394 -5.87 16.88 10.41
N CYS A 395 -6.23 16.77 9.14
CA CYS A 395 -5.27 16.94 8.03
C CYS A 395 -4.61 18.33 8.08
N ALA A 396 -5.39 19.38 8.29
CA ALA A 396 -4.87 20.75 8.36
C ALA A 396 -3.94 20.95 9.57
N GLN A 397 -4.29 20.41 10.74
CA GLN A 397 -3.51 20.54 11.96
C GLN A 397 -2.20 19.74 11.88
N LEU A 398 -2.27 18.46 11.49
CA LEU A 398 -1.08 17.59 11.36
C LEU A 398 -0.14 18.08 10.26
N GLY A 399 -0.67 18.59 9.15
CA GLY A 399 0.08 19.15 8.05
C GLY A 399 0.57 20.60 8.27
N SER A 400 0.27 21.22 9.40
CA SER A 400 0.70 22.59 9.68
C SER A 400 2.21 22.70 9.89
N LEU A 401 2.80 23.82 9.44
CA LEU A 401 4.24 24.09 9.60
C LEU A 401 4.70 24.02 11.06
N PRO A 402 3.98 24.59 12.06
CA PRO A 402 4.38 24.48 13.46
C PRO A 402 4.41 23.03 13.94
N ASN A 403 3.45 22.21 13.56
CA ASN A 403 3.41 20.80 13.95
C ASN A 403 4.56 20.01 13.31
N ILE A 404 4.80 20.21 12.02
CA ILE A 404 5.94 19.62 11.31
C ILE A 404 7.26 20.05 11.95
N ALA A 405 7.45 21.34 12.22
CA ALA A 405 8.66 21.86 12.85
C ALA A 405 8.88 21.25 14.25
N ARG A 406 7.82 21.12 15.06
CA ARG A 406 7.88 20.49 16.40
C ARG A 406 8.35 19.04 16.29
N HIS A 407 7.78 18.26 15.39
CA HIS A 407 8.16 16.86 15.16
C HIS A 407 9.59 16.70 14.64
N TYR A 408 10.08 17.61 13.78
CA TYR A 408 11.46 17.60 13.33
C TYR A 408 12.42 18.02 14.42
N TRP A 409 12.11 19.11 15.15
CA TRP A 409 12.97 19.64 16.19
C TRP A 409 13.21 18.64 17.32
N SER A 410 12.16 17.95 17.76
CA SER A 410 12.26 16.89 18.77
C SER A 410 13.19 15.76 18.36
N LYS A 411 13.29 15.46 17.04
CA LYS A 411 14.17 14.41 16.49
C LYS A 411 15.61 14.90 16.30
N LEU A 412 15.80 16.19 16.04
CA LEU A 412 17.13 16.77 15.79
C LEU A 412 17.89 17.09 17.09
N THR A 413 17.18 17.46 18.16
CA THR A 413 17.79 17.87 19.44
C THR A 413 18.33 16.71 20.27
N LEU A 414 18.05 15.47 19.91
CA LEU A 414 18.53 14.29 20.62
C LEU A 414 19.82 13.77 20.04
N SER A 415 20.85 14.07 20.65
CA SER A 415 22.31 13.92 20.63
C SER A 415 22.96 12.69 19.95
N ASN A 416 22.38 12.04 18.94
CA ASN A 416 23.02 10.93 18.21
C ASN A 416 22.91 11.12 16.67
N LEU A 417 23.35 12.27 16.19
CA LEU A 417 23.29 12.70 14.78
C LEU A 417 23.73 11.66 13.73
N PRO A 418 24.75 10.80 13.90
CA PRO A 418 25.14 9.84 12.86
C PRO A 418 24.10 8.75 12.61
N ARG A 419 23.37 8.30 13.64
CA ARG A 419 22.33 7.29 13.50
C ARG A 419 21.03 7.87 12.92
N TYR A 420 20.76 9.16 13.12
CA TYR A 420 19.52 9.83 12.71
C TYR A 420 19.57 10.39 11.28
N LYS A 421 20.73 10.55 10.64
CA LYS A 421 20.80 11.00 9.23
C LYS A 421 19.94 10.10 8.32
N GLN A 422 20.02 8.79 8.50
CA GLN A 422 19.23 7.83 7.73
C GLN A 422 17.74 7.85 8.13
N THR A 423 17.46 8.03 9.40
CA THR A 423 16.10 8.15 9.94
C THR A 423 15.38 9.38 9.42
N ILE A 424 16.07 10.53 9.33
CA ILE A 424 15.52 11.78 8.76
C ILE A 424 15.22 11.62 7.27
N LEU A 425 16.04 10.88 6.54
CA LEU A 425 15.82 10.60 5.12
C LEU A 425 14.57 9.73 4.89
N PHE A 426 14.26 8.80 5.79
CA PHE A 426 13.01 8.04 5.75
C PHE A 426 11.78 8.88 6.11
N ALA A 427 11.92 9.83 7.03
CA ALA A 427 10.82 10.67 7.52
C ALA A 427 10.47 11.84 6.60
N GLY A 428 11.44 12.37 5.87
CA GLY A 428 11.27 13.59 5.08
C GLY A 428 10.15 13.50 4.04
N PRO A 429 10.12 12.49 3.17
CA PRO A 429 9.08 12.32 2.16
C PRO A 429 7.69 12.10 2.74
N GLU A 430 7.60 11.46 3.90
CA GLU A 430 6.31 11.16 4.55
C GLU A 430 5.65 12.42 5.11
N ILE A 431 6.44 13.32 5.69
CA ILE A 431 5.94 14.60 6.19
C ILE A 431 5.46 15.49 5.04
N LEU A 432 6.18 15.47 3.92
CA LEU A 432 5.72 16.14 2.70
C LEU A 432 4.41 15.55 2.18
N SER A 433 4.19 14.25 2.39
CA SER A 433 2.97 13.57 1.98
C SER A 433 1.72 14.01 2.76
N ILE A 434 1.83 14.17 4.09
CA ILE A 434 0.73 14.69 4.93
C ILE A 434 0.45 16.17 4.61
N ARG A 435 1.50 16.94 4.32
CA ARG A 435 1.39 18.37 4.01
C ARG A 435 0.78 18.67 2.65
N ASN A 436 0.75 17.73 1.74
CA ASN A 436 0.24 18.01 0.41
C ASN A 436 -1.28 18.23 0.44
N PRO A 437 -1.78 19.50 0.42
CA PRO A 437 -3.21 19.80 0.47
C PRO A 437 -3.94 19.27 -0.77
N LEU A 438 -3.19 18.94 -1.84
CA LEU A 438 -3.71 18.29 -3.04
C LEU A 438 -4.06 16.80 -2.77
N LYS A 439 -3.45 16.20 -1.75
CA LYS A 439 -3.80 14.84 -1.31
C LYS A 439 -5.04 14.79 -0.43
N ASN A 440 -5.58 15.95 -0.05
CA ASN A 440 -6.79 15.98 0.74
C ASN A 440 -8.02 15.89 -0.18
N PRO A 441 -8.56 14.70 -0.46
CA PRO A 441 -9.72 14.50 -1.35
C PRO A 441 -11.03 14.81 -0.66
N ALA A 442 -11.00 15.16 0.61
CA ALA A 442 -12.17 15.31 1.45
C ALA A 442 -13.18 16.37 1.01
N ARG A 443 -12.86 17.17 -0.02
CA ARG A 443 -13.86 18.00 -0.73
C ARG A 443 -14.89 17.18 -1.53
N ARG A 444 -14.71 15.87 -1.64
CA ARG A 444 -15.59 15.00 -2.44
C ARG A 444 -16.77 14.43 -1.69
N TYR A 445 -16.89 14.71 -0.42
CA TYR A 445 -17.75 13.90 0.36
C TYR A 445 -18.94 14.59 0.97
N ILE A 446 -19.90 14.84 0.15
CA ILE A 446 -21.34 14.71 0.44
C ILE A 446 -21.93 14.20 -0.88
N ALA A 447 -22.77 13.18 -0.83
CA ALA A 447 -23.51 12.72 -2.01
C ALA A 447 -24.14 13.92 -2.69
N GLY A 448 -23.69 14.28 -3.91
CA GLY A 448 -24.14 15.46 -4.64
C GLY A 448 -23.10 16.55 -4.90
N MET A 449 -21.87 16.45 -4.40
CA MET A 449 -20.81 17.31 -4.88
C MET A 449 -20.40 16.88 -6.28
N ASP A 450 -20.51 17.80 -7.24
CA ASP A 450 -20.14 17.63 -8.63
C ASP A 450 -18.78 16.93 -8.73
N ALA A 451 -18.80 15.72 -9.25
CA ALA A 451 -17.58 15.05 -9.63
C ALA A 451 -16.87 15.96 -10.62
N LEU A 452 -15.68 16.47 -10.27
CA LEU A 452 -14.82 17.08 -11.26
C LEU A 452 -14.77 16.10 -12.43
N GLU A 453 -15.14 16.56 -13.62
CA GLU A 453 -15.03 15.76 -14.84
C GLU A 453 -13.56 15.44 -15.07
N ASP A 454 -13.11 14.34 -14.44
CA ASP A 454 -11.77 13.84 -14.62
C ASP A 454 -11.62 13.11 -15.96
N TRP A 455 -10.40 12.81 -16.32
CA TRP A 455 -10.11 12.13 -17.57
C TRP A 455 -10.84 10.77 -17.68
N ASP A 456 -10.90 9.99 -16.59
CA ASP A 456 -11.56 8.69 -16.56
C ASP A 456 -13.05 8.82 -16.82
N THR A 457 -13.73 9.76 -16.18
CA THR A 457 -15.14 10.02 -16.39
C THR A 457 -15.44 10.38 -17.85
N LYS A 458 -14.61 11.25 -18.48
CA LYS A 458 -14.76 11.61 -19.89
C LYS A 458 -14.54 10.42 -20.82
N GLN A 459 -13.50 9.61 -20.57
CA GLN A 459 -13.23 8.43 -21.37
C GLN A 459 -14.31 7.36 -21.19
N MET A 460 -14.78 7.14 -19.96
CA MET A 460 -15.88 6.20 -19.70
C MET A 460 -17.14 6.59 -20.45
N ALA A 461 -17.51 7.87 -20.44
CA ALA A 461 -18.65 8.36 -21.21
C ALA A 461 -18.45 8.15 -22.72
N ALA A 462 -17.27 8.48 -23.26
CA ALA A 462 -16.95 8.30 -24.67
C ALA A 462 -16.94 6.84 -25.12
N LEU A 463 -16.58 5.92 -24.22
CA LEU A 463 -16.50 4.48 -24.49
C LEU A 463 -17.78 3.72 -24.10
N GLY A 464 -18.81 4.42 -23.59
CA GLY A 464 -20.06 3.80 -23.11
C GLY A 464 -19.88 2.91 -21.87
N LEU A 465 -18.84 3.14 -21.08
CA LEU A 465 -18.55 2.36 -19.88
C LEU A 465 -19.32 2.90 -18.67
N GLN A 466 -19.75 1.99 -17.79
CA GLN A 466 -20.40 2.36 -16.53
C GLN A 466 -19.45 2.07 -15.36
N PRO A 467 -19.45 2.91 -14.30
CA PRO A 467 -18.70 2.63 -13.09
C PRO A 467 -19.27 1.40 -12.37
N GLN A 468 -18.39 0.62 -11.76
CA GLN A 468 -18.81 -0.51 -10.92
C GLN A 468 -19.43 0.02 -9.64
N ARG A 469 -20.73 -0.18 -9.48
CA ARG A 469 -21.43 0.12 -8.22
C ARG A 469 -21.18 -1.01 -7.24
N ILE A 470 -20.84 -0.65 -6.02
CA ILE A 470 -20.64 -1.56 -4.90
C ILE A 470 -21.89 -1.45 -4.02
N THR A 471 -22.80 -2.41 -4.18
CA THR A 471 -24.06 -2.49 -3.43
C THR A 471 -24.06 -3.70 -2.52
#